data_81c730ffdf5fcfd819a49b136c1c4551
#
_entry.id   81c730ffdf5fcfd819a49b136c1c4551
#
_cell.length_a   1.000
_cell.length_b   1.000
_cell.length_c   1.000
_cell.angle_alpha   90.00
_cell.angle_beta   90.00
_cell.angle_gamma   90.00
#
_symmetry.space_group_name_H-M   'P 1'
#
loop_
_entity.id
_entity.type
_entity.pdbx_description
1 polymer ?
#
loop_
_entity_poly.entity_id
_entity_poly.type
_entity_poly.pdbx_seq_one_letter_code
_entity_poly.pdbx_strand_id
1 'polypeptide(L)'
;MIRYDMMPTDQGELLVAIDERGLVHVDFLAGLRPLPDMQDWQQDGEALAPFLAEFRDYFAGRLQRFTLPLTPRGTAFQQAVWQALCDIPYGETRSYGDIARTIGKPNAVRAVGAANGRNPLSIIIPCHRVIGQNGSLTGYAGGLPIKQALLTLERASR
;
A
#
# COMPACT_ATOMS: atom_id res chain seq x y z
N MET A 1 -3.77 20.52 6.82
CA MET A 1 -4.89 19.83 7.51
C MET A 1 -5.08 18.48 6.87
N ILE A 2 -5.04 17.43 7.68
CA ILE A 2 -5.30 16.08 7.18
C ILE A 2 -6.79 15.76 7.35
N ARG A 3 -7.38 15.27 6.27
CA ARG A 3 -8.77 14.82 6.24
C ARG A 3 -8.78 13.33 5.95
N TYR A 4 -9.73 12.62 6.52
CA TYR A 4 -9.80 11.18 6.36
C TYR A 4 -11.24 10.71 6.25
N ASP A 5 -11.37 9.48 5.80
CA ASP A 5 -12.60 8.71 5.93
C ASP A 5 -12.25 7.23 5.94
N MET A 6 -13.21 6.40 6.19
CA MET A 6 -13.07 4.96 6.23
C MET A 6 -14.08 4.32 5.30
N MET A 7 -13.74 3.14 4.78
CA MET A 7 -14.68 2.37 3.98
C MET A 7 -14.60 0.89 4.37
N PRO A 8 -15.74 0.18 4.37
CA PRO A 8 -15.73 -1.25 4.63
C PRO A 8 -15.15 -2.02 3.44
N THR A 9 -14.38 -3.06 3.74
CA THR A 9 -13.90 -4.02 2.75
C THR A 9 -14.11 -5.43 3.30
N ASP A 10 -13.91 -6.45 2.49
CA ASP A 10 -13.96 -7.83 2.95
C ASP A 10 -12.84 -8.15 3.97
N GLN A 11 -11.84 -7.27 4.07
CA GLN A 11 -10.73 -7.40 5.00
C GLN A 11 -10.83 -6.43 6.18
N GLY A 12 -12.02 -5.87 6.43
CA GLY A 12 -12.27 -4.89 7.47
C GLY A 12 -12.22 -3.46 6.94
N GLU A 13 -12.28 -2.50 7.86
CA GLU A 13 -12.29 -1.08 7.50
C GLU A 13 -10.96 -0.63 6.95
N LEU A 14 -10.99 0.14 5.87
CA LEU A 14 -9.83 0.79 5.28
C LEU A 14 -9.86 2.27 5.65
N LEU A 15 -8.77 2.75 6.27
CA LEU A 15 -8.56 4.17 6.58
C LEU A 15 -7.83 4.82 5.41
N VAL A 16 -8.38 5.93 4.92
CA VAL A 16 -7.78 6.71 3.84
C VAL A 16 -7.69 8.17 4.28
N ALA A 17 -6.51 8.76 4.16
CA ALA A 17 -6.27 10.14 4.58
C ALA A 17 -5.53 10.93 3.50
N ILE A 18 -5.90 12.20 3.38
CA ILE A 18 -5.35 13.12 2.38
C ILE A 18 -4.91 14.43 3.05
N ASP A 19 -3.99 15.11 2.40
CA ASP A 19 -3.69 16.54 2.66
C ASP A 19 -3.93 17.33 1.37
N GLU A 20 -3.41 18.56 1.32
CA GLU A 20 -3.59 19.44 0.15
C GLU A 20 -2.89 18.92 -1.11
N ARG A 21 -1.94 18.00 -0.97
CA ARG A 21 -1.16 17.44 -2.08
C ARG A 21 -1.69 16.12 -2.60
N GLY A 22 -2.40 15.36 -1.76
CA GLY A 22 -2.90 14.04 -2.13
C GLY A 22 -2.90 13.06 -0.97
N LEU A 23 -2.81 11.78 -1.28
CA LEU A 23 -2.84 10.71 -0.28
C LEU A 23 -1.61 10.74 0.61
N VAL A 24 -1.84 10.72 1.92
CA VAL A 24 -0.76 10.66 2.93
C VAL A 24 -0.79 9.37 3.72
N HIS A 25 -1.92 8.70 3.81
CA HIS A 25 -2.03 7.47 4.60
C HIS A 25 -3.15 6.58 4.06
N VAL A 26 -2.86 5.29 3.89
CA VAL A 26 -3.85 4.26 3.57
C VAL A 26 -3.47 3.01 4.36
N ASP A 27 -4.38 2.51 5.19
CA ASP A 27 -4.10 1.32 5.97
C ASP A 27 -5.39 0.61 6.36
N PHE A 28 -5.27 -0.70 6.60
CA PHE A 28 -6.37 -1.49 7.15
C PHE A 28 -6.37 -1.35 8.67
N LEU A 29 -7.55 -1.12 9.27
CA LEU A 29 -7.66 -1.02 10.73
C LEU A 29 -7.33 -2.35 11.42
N ALA A 30 -7.62 -3.46 10.77
CA ALA A 30 -7.30 -4.79 11.29
C ALA A 30 -5.84 -5.19 11.10
N GLY A 31 -5.01 -4.28 10.55
CA GLY A 31 -3.61 -4.57 10.28
C GLY A 31 -2.76 -4.63 11.55
N LEU A 32 -1.50 -5.05 11.37
CA LEU A 32 -0.54 -5.18 12.48
C LEU A 32 0.13 -3.87 12.84
N ARG A 33 0.11 -2.89 11.93
CA ARG A 33 0.73 -1.58 12.18
C ARG A 33 -0.15 -0.74 13.10
N PRO A 34 0.43 -0.07 14.12
CA PRO A 34 -0.33 0.88 14.92
C PRO A 34 -0.90 1.99 14.04
N LEU A 35 -2.11 2.43 14.33
CA LEU A 35 -2.71 3.56 13.64
C LEU A 35 -1.94 4.85 13.97
N PRO A 36 -1.89 5.81 13.03
CA PRO A 36 -1.29 7.11 13.31
C PRO A 36 -2.11 7.87 14.35
N ASP A 37 -1.48 8.89 14.96
CA ASP A 37 -2.20 9.82 15.83
C ASP A 37 -3.13 10.68 14.96
N MET A 38 -4.43 10.48 15.12
CA MET A 38 -5.46 11.14 14.33
C MET A 38 -6.15 12.27 15.08
N GLN A 39 -5.58 12.71 16.20
CA GLN A 39 -6.22 13.70 17.07
C GLN A 39 -6.60 14.98 16.32
N ASP A 40 -5.72 15.45 15.44
CA ASP A 40 -5.91 16.69 14.69
C ASP A 40 -6.48 16.46 13.28
N TRP A 41 -6.85 15.25 12.96
CA TRP A 41 -7.43 14.92 11.65
C TRP A 41 -8.94 15.20 11.67
N GLN A 42 -9.46 15.60 10.53
CA GLN A 42 -10.88 15.86 10.37
C GLN A 42 -11.51 14.81 9.44
N GLN A 43 -12.56 14.16 9.90
CA GLN A 43 -13.34 13.26 9.04
C GLN A 43 -14.12 14.09 8.04
N ASP A 44 -14.01 13.73 6.74
CA ASP A 44 -14.61 14.49 5.66
C ASP A 44 -14.93 13.55 4.49
N GLY A 45 -16.12 12.97 4.54
CA GLY A 45 -16.56 12.01 3.52
C GLY A 45 -16.67 12.62 2.13
N GLU A 46 -17.04 13.90 2.04
CA GLU A 46 -17.16 14.58 0.74
C GLU A 46 -15.78 14.75 0.09
N ALA A 47 -14.79 15.21 0.87
CA ALA A 47 -13.43 15.38 0.35
C ALA A 47 -12.81 14.04 -0.06
N LEU A 48 -13.12 12.97 0.67
CA LEU A 48 -12.57 11.64 0.42
C LEU A 48 -13.32 10.85 -0.67
N ALA A 49 -14.52 11.27 -1.07
CA ALA A 49 -15.36 10.50 -1.97
C ALA A 49 -14.66 10.08 -3.28
N PRO A 50 -13.95 10.96 -4.01
CA PRO A 50 -13.27 10.54 -5.24
C PRO A 50 -12.13 9.56 -4.99
N PHE A 51 -11.47 9.66 -3.83
CA PHE A 51 -10.40 8.72 -3.45
C PHE A 51 -11.00 7.34 -3.14
N LEU A 52 -12.05 7.30 -2.34
CA LEU A 52 -12.70 6.04 -1.97
C LEU A 52 -13.33 5.35 -3.18
N ALA A 53 -13.76 6.10 -4.18
CA ALA A 53 -14.32 5.52 -5.41
C ALA A 53 -13.31 4.64 -6.13
N GLU A 54 -12.04 5.04 -6.21
CA GLU A 54 -11.01 4.22 -6.83
C GLU A 54 -10.71 2.95 -5.99
N PHE A 55 -10.70 3.05 -4.67
CA PHE A 55 -10.54 1.87 -3.84
C PHE A 55 -11.70 0.89 -3.99
N ARG A 56 -12.94 1.38 -4.08
CA ARG A 56 -14.09 0.50 -4.34
C ARG A 56 -13.94 -0.22 -5.67
N ASP A 57 -13.51 0.47 -6.72
CA ASP A 57 -13.28 -0.15 -8.03
C ASP A 57 -12.17 -1.18 -7.98
N TYR A 58 -11.10 -0.89 -7.23
CA TYR A 58 -10.01 -1.86 -7.02
C TYR A 58 -10.54 -3.14 -6.36
N PHE A 59 -11.28 -3.02 -5.26
CA PHE A 59 -11.79 -4.19 -4.55
C PHE A 59 -12.86 -4.95 -5.35
N ALA A 60 -13.53 -4.28 -6.28
CA ALA A 60 -14.48 -4.91 -7.19
C ALA A 60 -13.82 -5.56 -8.40
N GLY A 61 -12.49 -5.49 -8.52
CA GLY A 61 -11.75 -6.04 -9.65
C GLY A 61 -11.84 -5.22 -10.93
N ARG A 62 -12.30 -3.97 -10.84
CA ARG A 62 -12.49 -3.10 -12.00
C ARG A 62 -11.37 -2.09 -12.22
N LEU A 63 -10.46 -1.91 -11.26
CA LEU A 63 -9.36 -0.97 -11.35
C LEU A 63 -8.05 -1.69 -11.12
N GLN A 64 -7.11 -1.58 -12.06
CA GLN A 64 -5.78 -2.15 -11.94
C GLN A 64 -4.70 -1.11 -11.65
N ARG A 65 -4.95 0.14 -12.01
CA ARG A 65 -4.00 1.24 -11.82
C ARG A 65 -4.72 2.46 -11.23
N PHE A 66 -4.21 2.92 -10.10
CA PHE A 66 -4.73 4.12 -9.46
C PHE A 66 -4.23 5.39 -10.18
N THR A 67 -5.08 6.43 -10.19
CA THR A 67 -4.74 7.73 -10.80
C THR A 67 -4.61 8.84 -9.76
N LEU A 68 -4.68 8.49 -8.47
CA LEU A 68 -4.69 9.46 -7.38
C LEU A 68 -3.30 10.03 -7.12
N PRO A 69 -3.21 11.32 -6.76
CA PRO A 69 -1.91 11.91 -6.38
C PRO A 69 -1.43 11.33 -5.05
N LEU A 70 -0.12 11.04 -4.98
CA LEU A 70 0.52 10.44 -3.81
C LEU A 70 1.55 11.40 -3.22
N THR A 71 1.60 11.47 -1.89
CA THR A 71 2.62 12.25 -1.18
C THR A 71 3.21 11.44 -0.03
N PRO A 72 3.81 10.27 -0.32
CA PRO A 72 4.44 9.48 0.73
C PRO A 72 5.65 10.20 1.30
N ARG A 73 5.79 10.18 2.62
CA ARG A 73 6.93 10.79 3.31
C ARG A 73 7.88 9.72 3.79
N GLY A 74 9.16 9.88 3.50
CA GLY A 74 10.16 8.93 3.91
C GLY A 74 11.55 9.36 3.49
N THR A 75 12.54 8.56 3.87
CA THR A 75 13.93 8.79 3.51
C THR A 75 14.13 8.59 2.00
N ALA A 76 15.28 9.02 1.49
CA ALA A 76 15.62 8.79 0.08
C ALA A 76 15.62 7.30 -0.27
N PHE A 77 16.12 6.46 0.63
CA PHE A 77 16.11 5.00 0.43
C PHE A 77 14.68 4.45 0.38
N GLN A 78 13.83 4.86 1.32
CA GLN A 78 12.43 4.45 1.35
C GLN A 78 11.70 4.88 0.08
N GLN A 79 11.91 6.13 -0.37
CA GLN A 79 11.31 6.61 -1.60
C GLN A 79 11.74 5.78 -2.82
N ALA A 80 13.02 5.40 -2.88
CA ALA A 80 13.52 4.56 -3.97
C ALA A 80 12.84 3.17 -3.96
N VAL A 81 12.71 2.56 -2.78
CA VAL A 81 12.02 1.28 -2.64
C VAL A 81 10.56 1.41 -3.07
N TRP A 82 9.84 2.40 -2.55
CA TRP A 82 8.42 2.58 -2.86
C TRP A 82 8.19 2.85 -4.35
N GLN A 83 9.08 3.59 -5.00
CA GLN A 83 9.00 3.80 -6.45
C GLN A 83 9.17 2.48 -7.21
N ALA A 84 10.11 1.65 -6.80
CA ALA A 84 10.30 0.33 -7.41
C ALA A 84 9.08 -0.56 -7.21
N LEU A 85 8.41 -0.46 -6.07
CA LEU A 85 7.17 -1.20 -5.82
C LEU A 85 6.08 -0.78 -6.80
N CYS A 86 5.94 0.52 -7.06
CA CYS A 86 4.94 1.03 -7.99
C CYS A 86 5.13 0.50 -9.42
N ASP A 87 6.32 0.05 -9.77
CA ASP A 87 6.62 -0.51 -11.08
C ASP A 87 6.27 -2.00 -11.21
N ILE A 88 5.85 -2.65 -10.11
CA ILE A 88 5.39 -4.04 -10.16
C ILE A 88 3.98 -4.07 -10.77
N PRO A 89 3.81 -4.75 -11.92
CA PRO A 89 2.49 -4.77 -12.57
C PRO A 89 1.42 -5.46 -11.73
N TYR A 90 0.19 -5.05 -11.94
CA TYR A 90 -0.99 -5.68 -11.35
C TYR A 90 -0.99 -7.19 -11.65
N GLY A 91 -1.24 -7.99 -10.62
CA GLY A 91 -1.29 -9.45 -10.75
C GLY A 91 0.07 -10.13 -10.77
N GLU A 92 1.17 -9.39 -10.61
CA GLU A 92 2.53 -9.93 -10.58
C GLU A 92 3.16 -9.74 -9.21
N THR A 93 4.23 -10.47 -8.96
CA THR A 93 5.00 -10.38 -7.72
C THR A 93 6.49 -10.25 -8.03
N ARG A 94 7.24 -9.72 -7.06
CA ARG A 94 8.70 -9.65 -7.09
C ARG A 94 9.22 -10.07 -5.73
N SER A 95 10.46 -10.57 -5.69
CA SER A 95 11.10 -10.86 -4.41
C SER A 95 11.74 -9.60 -3.82
N TYR A 96 12.06 -9.64 -2.52
CA TYR A 96 12.82 -8.55 -1.90
C TYR A 96 14.18 -8.36 -2.58
N GLY A 97 14.82 -9.46 -3.01
CA GLY A 97 16.06 -9.39 -3.77
C GLY A 97 15.90 -8.71 -5.12
N ASP A 98 14.77 -8.95 -5.81
CA ASP A 98 14.49 -8.27 -7.09
C ASP A 98 14.41 -6.76 -6.88
N ILE A 99 13.74 -6.31 -5.83
CA ILE A 99 13.64 -4.88 -5.52
C ILE A 99 15.00 -4.29 -5.18
N ALA A 100 15.80 -5.02 -4.38
CA ALA A 100 17.15 -4.57 -4.03
C ALA A 100 18.02 -4.37 -5.28
N ARG A 101 17.95 -5.29 -6.23
CA ARG A 101 18.66 -5.16 -7.50
C ARG A 101 18.13 -3.99 -8.33
N THR A 102 16.83 -3.82 -8.37
CA THR A 102 16.20 -2.71 -9.13
C THR A 102 16.70 -1.35 -8.67
N ILE A 103 16.88 -1.15 -7.36
CA ILE A 103 17.37 0.12 -6.82
C ILE A 103 18.89 0.22 -6.79
N GLY A 104 19.60 -0.76 -7.38
CA GLY A 104 21.05 -0.77 -7.47
C GLY A 104 21.79 -1.09 -6.17
N LYS A 105 21.11 -1.76 -5.22
CA LYS A 105 21.67 -2.13 -3.91
C LYS A 105 21.40 -3.60 -3.60
N PRO A 106 21.99 -4.55 -4.36
CA PRO A 106 21.65 -5.96 -4.27
C PRO A 106 21.88 -6.59 -2.89
N ASN A 107 22.73 -5.98 -2.06
CA ASN A 107 22.99 -6.46 -0.72
C ASN A 107 22.05 -5.88 0.35
N ALA A 108 21.12 -5.01 -0.04
CA ALA A 108 20.25 -4.29 0.89
C ALA A 108 18.89 -4.98 1.09
N VAL A 109 18.82 -6.29 0.99
CA VAL A 109 17.55 -7.04 1.04
C VAL A 109 16.80 -6.80 2.36
N ARG A 110 17.50 -6.78 3.50
CA ARG A 110 16.86 -6.50 4.80
C ARG A 110 16.32 -5.08 4.89
N ALA A 111 17.10 -4.11 4.41
CA ALA A 111 16.68 -2.71 4.41
C ALA A 111 15.48 -2.50 3.48
N VAL A 112 15.44 -3.20 2.35
CA VAL A 112 14.28 -3.21 1.46
C VAL A 112 13.06 -3.75 2.19
N GLY A 113 13.19 -4.85 2.91
CA GLY A 113 12.09 -5.40 3.70
C GLY A 113 11.57 -4.42 4.74
N ALA A 114 12.47 -3.72 5.44
CA ALA A 114 12.09 -2.70 6.42
C ALA A 114 11.35 -1.53 5.76
N ALA A 115 11.85 -1.04 4.62
CA ALA A 115 11.21 0.04 3.88
C ALA A 115 9.83 -0.39 3.34
N ASN A 116 9.72 -1.63 2.87
CA ASN A 116 8.45 -2.21 2.43
C ASN A 116 7.43 -2.18 3.57
N GLY A 117 7.83 -2.56 4.77
CA GLY A 117 6.96 -2.57 5.93
C GLY A 117 6.57 -1.18 6.45
N ARG A 118 7.27 -0.13 6.02
CA ARG A 118 6.99 1.25 6.43
C ARG A 118 6.22 2.04 5.38
N ASN A 119 5.78 1.40 4.31
CA ASN A 119 4.96 2.03 3.30
C ASN A 119 3.69 2.62 3.92
N PRO A 120 3.46 3.94 3.81
CA PRO A 120 2.28 4.58 4.40
C PRO A 120 1.02 4.45 3.54
N LEU A 121 1.15 4.02 2.29
CA LEU A 121 0.07 3.99 1.31
C LEU A 121 -0.19 2.58 0.82
N SER A 122 -0.68 1.73 1.72
CA SER A 122 -1.02 0.34 1.38
C SER A 122 -1.91 0.28 0.14
N ILE A 123 -1.75 -0.76 -0.66
CA ILE A 123 -2.49 -1.01 -1.89
C ILE A 123 -1.97 -0.17 -3.06
N ILE A 124 -1.98 1.16 -2.96
CA ILE A 124 -1.54 2.05 -4.05
C ILE A 124 -0.04 1.89 -4.30
N ILE A 125 0.76 1.96 -3.25
CA ILE A 125 2.16 1.52 -3.32
C ILE A 125 2.13 0.03 -2.96
N PRO A 126 2.26 -0.87 -3.95
CA PRO A 126 1.82 -2.25 -3.77
C PRO A 126 2.83 -3.13 -3.02
N CYS A 127 3.08 -2.80 -1.75
CA CYS A 127 3.97 -3.59 -0.91
C CYS A 127 3.51 -5.04 -0.74
N HIS A 128 2.24 -5.32 -0.96
CA HIS A 128 1.72 -6.69 -0.94
C HIS A 128 2.23 -7.55 -2.10
N ARG A 129 2.78 -6.94 -3.17
CA ARG A 129 3.33 -7.67 -4.33
C ARG A 129 4.77 -8.12 -4.15
N VAL A 130 5.36 -7.87 -2.97
CA VAL A 130 6.71 -8.34 -2.66
C VAL A 130 6.61 -9.55 -1.76
N ILE A 131 7.27 -10.65 -2.18
CA ILE A 131 7.22 -11.94 -1.51
C ILE A 131 8.65 -12.45 -1.27
N GLY A 132 8.77 -13.52 -0.46
CA GLY A 132 10.05 -14.17 -0.25
C GLY A 132 10.59 -14.78 -1.54
N GLN A 133 11.91 -14.93 -1.62
CA GLN A 133 12.58 -15.45 -2.81
C GLN A 133 12.10 -16.87 -3.18
N ASN A 134 11.69 -17.65 -2.19
CA ASN A 134 11.13 -18.98 -2.39
C ASN A 134 9.62 -18.98 -2.64
N GLY A 135 9.02 -17.82 -2.85
CA GLY A 135 7.58 -17.68 -3.08
C GLY A 135 6.73 -17.60 -1.81
N SER A 136 7.36 -17.64 -0.62
CA SER A 136 6.61 -17.59 0.63
C SER A 136 6.09 -16.17 0.90
N LEU A 137 4.91 -16.09 1.53
CA LEU A 137 4.36 -14.81 1.99
C LEU A 137 5.03 -14.43 3.29
N THR A 138 5.71 -13.30 3.30
CA THR A 138 6.41 -12.78 4.47
C THR A 138 6.08 -11.31 4.66
N GLY A 139 6.10 -10.86 5.91
CA GLY A 139 6.12 -9.46 6.30
C GLY A 139 5.15 -8.54 5.56
N TYR A 140 3.96 -8.32 6.10
CA TYR A 140 3.05 -7.30 5.59
C TYR A 140 2.44 -6.55 6.76
N ALA A 141 2.44 -5.20 6.72
CA ALA A 141 1.91 -4.39 7.81
C ALA A 141 0.42 -4.64 8.05
N GLY A 142 -0.33 -4.98 7.00
CA GLY A 142 -1.73 -5.35 7.12
C GLY A 142 -1.96 -6.76 7.66
N GLY A 143 -0.93 -7.60 7.72
CA GLY A 143 -1.03 -9.01 8.12
C GLY A 143 -1.10 -9.93 6.92
N LEU A 144 -0.62 -11.16 7.08
CA LEU A 144 -0.55 -12.12 5.98
C LEU A 144 -1.90 -12.49 5.37
N PRO A 145 -2.99 -12.63 6.15
CA PRO A 145 -4.31 -12.89 5.53
C PRO A 145 -4.75 -11.80 4.57
N ILE A 146 -4.49 -10.53 4.89
CA ILE A 146 -4.82 -9.41 4.00
C ILE A 146 -3.94 -9.45 2.77
N LYS A 147 -2.63 -9.68 2.93
CA LYS A 147 -1.70 -9.83 1.82
C LYS A 147 -2.17 -10.91 0.84
N GLN A 148 -2.52 -12.07 1.36
CA GLN A 148 -3.03 -13.18 0.55
C GLN A 148 -4.30 -12.79 -0.20
N ALA A 149 -5.22 -12.09 0.47
CA ALA A 149 -6.48 -11.67 -0.13
C ALA A 149 -6.25 -10.70 -1.30
N LEU A 150 -5.33 -9.74 -1.15
CA LEU A 150 -5.01 -8.79 -2.21
C LEU A 150 -4.37 -9.49 -3.42
N LEU A 151 -3.43 -10.40 -3.18
CA LEU A 151 -2.81 -11.17 -4.26
C LEU A 151 -3.82 -12.04 -5.00
N THR A 152 -4.73 -12.68 -4.26
CA THR A 152 -5.79 -13.50 -4.85
C THR A 152 -6.72 -12.66 -5.71
N LEU A 153 -7.14 -11.49 -5.22
CA LEU A 153 -7.97 -10.55 -5.96
C LEU A 153 -7.31 -10.15 -7.27
N GLU A 154 -6.04 -9.77 -7.22
CA GLU A 154 -5.32 -9.29 -8.41
C GLU A 154 -5.13 -10.38 -9.45
N ARG A 155 -4.87 -11.61 -9.02
CA ARG A 155 -4.73 -12.75 -9.95
C ARG A 155 -6.05 -13.11 -10.61
N ALA A 156 -7.14 -13.04 -9.87
CA ALA A 156 -8.47 -13.37 -10.38
C ALA A 156 -9.02 -12.31 -11.34
N SER A 157 -8.59 -11.04 -11.19
CA SER A 157 -9.10 -9.91 -11.97
C SER A 157 -8.17 -9.48 -13.10
N ARG A 158 -7.10 -10.22 -13.32
CA ARG A 158 -6.05 -9.92 -14.28
C ARG A 158 -6.50 -10.03 -15.74
#